data_1177ad7f8ccd81ec9b50a927dc78740d
#
_entry.id   1177ad7f8ccd81ec9b50a927dc78740d
#
_cell.length_a   1.000
_cell.length_b   1.000
_cell.length_c   1.000
_cell.angle_alpha   90.00
_cell.angle_beta   90.00
_cell.angle_gamma   90.00
#
_symmetry.space_group_name_H-M   'P 1'
#
loop_
_entity.id
_entity.type
_entity.pdbx_description
1 polymer ?
#
loop_
_entity_poly.entity_id
_entity_poly.type
_entity_poly.pdbx_seq_one_letter_code
_entity_poly.pdbx_strand_id
1 'polypeptide(L)'
;MSDKLVIAIPSKGRLKEKTEAILGAAGFTVASPFGARNYRGIVEGHENIEVAFLSASEIARELARGKVHLGVTGEDLVKENIAQYDAVTCQLQALGFGHADVVVALPESWIDVTSMEDLDDVAAGFRARYGRRLRIATKYWNLTQRFFAGHGIATYRIVESLGATEGAPAAGLADVIVDITSTGSTLTANNLKMLDDGVILRSQANLFSSRTAAWSNDTISLAASIIEEISQSLSKTTSDDAALSAAKDSAVRFKASIE
;
A
#
# COMPACT_ATOMS: atom_id res chain seq x y z
N MET A 1 7.20 29.50 -8.27
CA MET A 1 6.64 28.15 -8.05
C MET A 1 5.45 28.31 -7.16
N SER A 2 4.32 27.69 -7.45
CA SER A 2 3.10 27.81 -6.62
C SER A 2 3.39 27.19 -5.26
N ASP A 3 3.26 27.97 -4.19
CA ASP A 3 3.51 27.58 -2.80
C ASP A 3 2.31 26.80 -2.23
N LYS A 4 1.73 25.91 -3.06
CA LYS A 4 0.56 25.12 -2.70
C LYS A 4 0.96 23.79 -2.10
N LEU A 5 0.24 23.40 -1.06
CA LEU A 5 0.28 22.05 -0.53
C LEU A 5 -0.41 21.10 -1.53
N VAL A 6 0.28 20.09 -2.02
CA VAL A 6 -0.28 19.09 -2.94
C VAL A 6 -0.57 17.80 -2.16
N ILE A 7 -1.84 17.38 -2.17
CA ILE A 7 -2.31 16.14 -1.55
C ILE A 7 -2.73 15.17 -2.65
N ALA A 8 -2.13 13.99 -2.71
CA ALA A 8 -2.52 12.94 -3.64
C ALA A 8 -3.51 11.96 -3.01
N ILE A 9 -4.62 11.72 -3.70
CA ILE A 9 -5.63 10.75 -3.27
C ILE A 9 -5.97 9.78 -4.40
N PRO A 10 -6.50 8.58 -4.09
CA PRO A 10 -6.91 7.62 -5.11
C PRO A 10 -7.93 8.21 -6.08
N SER A 11 -7.75 7.94 -7.38
CA SER A 11 -8.58 8.52 -8.44
C SER A 11 -9.93 7.83 -8.64
N LYS A 12 -10.13 6.62 -8.08
CA LYS A 12 -11.32 5.79 -8.31
C LYS A 12 -11.57 4.74 -7.22
N GLY A 13 -12.79 4.21 -7.21
CA GLY A 13 -13.20 3.08 -6.39
C GLY A 13 -13.32 3.39 -4.90
N ARG A 14 -13.49 2.35 -4.09
CA ARG A 14 -13.72 2.47 -2.64
C ARG A 14 -12.62 3.23 -1.89
N LEU A 15 -11.38 3.15 -2.36
CA LEU A 15 -10.28 3.90 -1.75
C LEU A 15 -10.48 5.41 -1.90
N LYS A 16 -10.93 5.87 -3.09
CA LYS A 16 -11.27 7.29 -3.32
C LYS A 16 -12.40 7.73 -2.39
N GLU A 17 -13.52 7.02 -2.44
CA GLU A 17 -14.73 7.36 -1.67
C GLU A 17 -14.45 7.47 -0.18
N LYS A 18 -13.71 6.50 0.40
CA LYS A 18 -13.35 6.50 1.81
C LYS A 18 -12.34 7.59 2.16
N THR A 19 -11.39 7.88 1.26
CA THR A 19 -10.43 8.98 1.47
C THR A 19 -11.14 10.33 1.47
N GLU A 20 -12.04 10.57 0.50
CA GLU A 20 -12.83 11.81 0.43
C GLU A 20 -13.75 11.95 1.65
N ALA A 21 -14.35 10.85 2.13
CA ALA A 21 -15.17 10.86 3.34
C ALA A 21 -14.36 11.25 4.61
N ILE A 22 -13.14 10.70 4.78
CA ILE A 22 -12.27 11.05 5.92
C ILE A 22 -11.83 12.52 5.83
N LEU A 23 -11.42 12.99 4.66
CA LEU A 23 -11.03 14.38 4.45
C LEU A 23 -12.21 15.33 4.73
N GLY A 24 -13.41 14.99 4.22
CA GLY A 24 -14.63 15.76 4.47
C GLY A 24 -15.02 15.79 5.94
N ALA A 25 -14.92 14.66 6.66
CA ALA A 25 -15.17 14.60 8.09
C ALA A 25 -14.15 15.40 8.92
N ALA A 26 -12.93 15.58 8.39
CA ALA A 26 -11.90 16.45 8.95
C ALA A 26 -12.03 17.93 8.48
N GLY A 27 -13.10 18.30 7.76
CA GLY A 27 -13.34 19.67 7.30
C GLY A 27 -12.73 20.03 5.93
N PHE A 28 -12.13 19.07 5.24
CA PHE A 28 -11.47 19.27 3.94
C PHE A 28 -12.29 18.65 2.81
N THR A 29 -13.35 19.32 2.37
CA THR A 29 -14.21 18.84 1.28
C THR A 29 -13.48 18.93 -0.05
N VAL A 30 -13.27 17.78 -0.66
CA VAL A 30 -12.60 17.69 -1.98
C VAL A 30 -13.62 17.95 -3.08
N ALA A 31 -13.28 18.85 -4.01
CA ALA A 31 -14.09 19.16 -5.19
C ALA A 31 -13.27 18.99 -6.48
N SER A 32 -13.97 18.54 -7.54
CA SER A 32 -13.39 18.38 -8.87
C SER A 32 -14.08 19.32 -9.87
N PRO A 33 -13.78 20.61 -9.85
CA PRO A 33 -14.50 21.64 -10.63
C PRO A 33 -14.33 21.49 -12.16
N PHE A 34 -13.32 20.72 -12.59
CA PHE A 34 -12.96 20.57 -14.01
C PHE A 34 -13.48 19.28 -14.65
N GLY A 35 -14.42 18.58 -13.98
CA GLY A 35 -15.02 17.33 -14.45
C GLY A 35 -14.19 16.07 -14.17
N ALA A 36 -14.82 14.91 -14.35
CA ALA A 36 -14.28 13.60 -13.94
C ALA A 36 -13.00 13.13 -14.70
N ARG A 37 -12.61 13.82 -15.74
CA ARG A 37 -11.38 13.52 -16.52
C ARG A 37 -10.18 14.35 -16.11
N ASN A 38 -10.33 15.30 -15.18
CA ASN A 38 -9.22 16.09 -14.69
C ASN A 38 -8.57 15.38 -13.50
N TYR A 39 -7.26 15.21 -13.57
CA TYR A 39 -6.46 14.62 -12.50
C TYR A 39 -6.12 15.61 -11.37
N ARG A 40 -6.71 16.82 -11.41
CA ARG A 40 -6.53 17.86 -10.39
C ARG A 40 -7.85 18.27 -9.80
N GLY A 41 -7.85 18.53 -8.50
CA GLY A 41 -8.97 19.03 -7.74
C GLY A 41 -8.53 20.11 -6.75
N ILE A 42 -9.48 20.61 -6.02
CA ILE A 42 -9.30 21.63 -4.98
C ILE A 42 -9.94 21.14 -3.67
N VAL A 43 -9.58 21.79 -2.57
CA VAL A 43 -10.32 21.69 -1.32
C VAL A 43 -11.15 22.96 -1.18
N GLU A 44 -12.45 22.82 -0.96
CA GLU A 44 -13.37 23.95 -0.82
C GLU A 44 -12.92 24.86 0.33
N GLY A 45 -12.86 26.16 0.08
CA GLY A 45 -12.41 27.16 1.07
C GLY A 45 -10.88 27.22 1.29
N HIS A 46 -10.07 26.42 0.59
CA HIS A 46 -8.62 26.39 0.75
C HIS A 46 -7.89 26.51 -0.61
N GLU A 47 -7.66 27.74 -1.07
CA GLU A 47 -7.01 28.01 -2.37
C GLU A 47 -5.54 27.58 -2.43
N ASN A 48 -4.90 27.40 -1.27
CA ASN A 48 -3.51 26.97 -1.10
C ASN A 48 -3.33 25.44 -1.03
N ILE A 49 -4.43 24.67 -1.18
CA ILE A 49 -4.40 23.21 -1.30
C ILE A 49 -4.76 22.78 -2.71
N GLU A 50 -3.94 21.94 -3.30
CA GLU A 50 -4.22 21.27 -4.57
C GLU A 50 -4.38 19.77 -4.33
N VAL A 51 -5.39 19.16 -4.94
CA VAL A 51 -5.61 17.71 -4.87
C VAL A 51 -5.20 17.07 -6.19
N ALA A 52 -4.37 16.02 -6.13
CA ALA A 52 -4.00 15.19 -7.27
C ALA A 52 -4.73 13.84 -7.19
N PHE A 53 -5.55 13.52 -8.21
CA PHE A 53 -6.22 12.23 -8.34
C PHE A 53 -5.33 11.26 -9.12
N LEU A 54 -4.72 10.30 -8.43
CA LEU A 54 -3.74 9.36 -9.00
C LEU A 54 -4.13 7.91 -8.68
N SER A 55 -3.54 6.97 -9.40
CA SER A 55 -3.61 5.57 -8.97
C SER A 55 -2.78 5.38 -7.68
N ALA A 56 -3.14 4.41 -6.84
CA ALA A 56 -2.46 4.21 -5.57
C ALA A 56 -0.94 3.94 -5.74
N SER A 57 -0.52 3.24 -6.82
CA SER A 57 0.90 3.06 -7.13
C SER A 57 1.59 4.34 -7.60
N GLU A 58 0.88 5.22 -8.33
CA GLU A 58 1.42 6.53 -8.74
C GLU A 58 1.59 7.43 -7.53
N ILE A 59 0.66 7.42 -6.57
CA ILE A 59 0.79 8.18 -5.32
C ILE A 59 2.10 7.85 -4.62
N ALA A 60 2.42 6.55 -4.47
CA ALA A 60 3.67 6.12 -3.85
C ALA A 60 4.90 6.69 -4.60
N ARG A 61 4.89 6.64 -5.93
CA ARG A 61 6.01 7.15 -6.75
C ARG A 61 6.15 8.67 -6.68
N GLU A 62 5.04 9.39 -6.70
CA GLU A 62 5.05 10.86 -6.67
C GLU A 62 5.44 11.39 -5.28
N LEU A 63 5.08 10.67 -4.19
CA LEU A 63 5.61 10.92 -2.85
C LEU A 63 7.14 10.79 -2.82
N ALA A 64 7.68 9.69 -3.38
CA ALA A 64 9.12 9.45 -3.41
C ALA A 64 9.90 10.49 -4.25
N ARG A 65 9.26 11.06 -5.26
CA ARG A 65 9.83 12.10 -6.13
C ARG A 65 9.68 13.51 -5.58
N GLY A 66 8.99 13.71 -4.46
CA GLY A 66 8.69 15.01 -3.91
C GLY A 66 7.72 15.86 -4.75
N LYS A 67 6.94 15.24 -5.63
CA LYS A 67 5.95 15.93 -6.47
C LYS A 67 4.63 16.18 -5.76
N VAL A 68 4.37 15.44 -4.69
CA VAL A 68 3.25 15.62 -3.78
C VAL A 68 3.79 15.64 -2.34
N HIS A 69 3.16 16.42 -1.48
CA HIS A 69 3.55 16.59 -0.10
C HIS A 69 2.96 15.50 0.80
N LEU A 70 1.66 15.27 0.66
CA LEU A 70 0.90 14.25 1.36
C LEU A 70 0.26 13.30 0.35
N GLY A 71 0.05 12.04 0.74
CA GLY A 71 -0.62 11.08 -0.12
C GLY A 71 -1.30 9.95 0.66
N VAL A 72 -2.48 9.53 0.18
CA VAL A 72 -3.20 8.38 0.72
C VAL A 72 -3.02 7.18 -0.20
N THR A 73 -2.34 6.15 0.29
CA THR A 73 -2.10 4.92 -0.48
C THR A 73 -1.90 3.71 0.44
N GLY A 74 -1.87 2.51 -0.13
CA GLY A 74 -1.57 1.28 0.61
C GLY A 74 -0.10 1.18 1.00
N GLU A 75 0.16 0.66 2.18
CA GLU A 75 1.53 0.41 2.65
C GLU A 75 2.27 -0.59 1.74
N ASP A 76 1.55 -1.59 1.22
CA ASP A 76 2.04 -2.57 0.25
C ASP A 76 2.62 -1.89 -0.99
N LEU A 77 1.94 -0.87 -1.51
CA LEU A 77 2.37 -0.16 -2.71
C LEU A 77 3.56 0.76 -2.47
N VAL A 78 3.66 1.36 -1.28
CA VAL A 78 4.85 2.13 -0.89
C VAL A 78 6.05 1.21 -0.81
N LYS A 79 5.95 0.10 -0.07
CA LYS A 79 7.03 -0.88 0.11
C LYS A 79 7.39 -1.64 -1.16
N GLU A 80 6.45 -1.83 -2.09
CA GLU A 80 6.70 -2.44 -3.39
C GLU A 80 7.41 -1.48 -4.34
N ASN A 81 6.93 -0.23 -4.46
CA ASN A 81 7.38 0.68 -5.50
C ASN A 81 8.63 1.49 -5.12
N ILE A 82 9.01 1.53 -3.84
CA ILE A 82 10.09 2.38 -3.34
C ILE A 82 11.11 1.53 -2.57
N ALA A 83 12.32 1.43 -3.11
CA ALA A 83 13.37 0.59 -2.52
C ALA A 83 13.79 1.06 -1.11
N GLN A 84 13.91 2.37 -0.92
CA GLN A 84 14.29 3.02 0.35
C GLN A 84 13.14 3.89 0.87
N TYR A 85 11.95 3.28 1.02
CA TYR A 85 10.72 4.01 1.35
C TYR A 85 10.86 4.83 2.65
N ASP A 86 11.52 4.31 3.68
CA ASP A 86 11.72 5.02 4.95
C ASP A 86 12.61 6.26 4.83
N ALA A 87 13.51 6.30 3.82
CA ALA A 87 14.37 7.45 3.58
C ALA A 87 13.64 8.59 2.84
N VAL A 88 12.63 8.28 2.03
CA VAL A 88 11.98 9.26 1.14
C VAL A 88 10.51 9.53 1.48
N THR A 89 9.89 8.68 2.30
CA THR A 89 8.50 8.84 2.77
C THR A 89 8.39 8.60 4.26
N CYS A 90 7.35 9.12 4.88
CA CYS A 90 7.01 8.84 6.27
C CYS A 90 5.55 8.41 6.36
N GLN A 91 5.29 7.24 6.96
CA GLN A 91 3.94 6.79 7.29
C GLN A 91 3.46 7.56 8.53
N LEU A 92 2.45 8.40 8.34
CA LEU A 92 1.92 9.26 9.38
C LEU A 92 0.79 8.58 10.17
N GLN A 93 -0.25 8.12 9.46
CA GLN A 93 -1.49 7.68 10.05
C GLN A 93 -2.09 6.50 9.29
N ALA A 94 -2.45 5.43 10.01
CA ALA A 94 -3.31 4.37 9.51
C ALA A 94 -4.76 4.88 9.44
N LEU A 95 -5.45 4.60 8.33
CA LEU A 95 -6.79 5.16 8.09
C LEU A 95 -7.93 4.16 8.37
N GLY A 96 -7.60 2.91 8.75
CA GLY A 96 -8.57 1.90 9.16
C GLY A 96 -9.43 1.33 8.01
N PHE A 97 -9.00 1.48 6.77
CA PHE A 97 -9.69 0.90 5.61
C PHE A 97 -8.71 0.43 4.53
N GLY A 98 -9.24 -0.26 3.52
CA GLY A 98 -8.43 -0.75 2.39
C GLY A 98 -7.45 -1.84 2.79
N HIS A 99 -7.84 -2.68 3.78
CA HIS A 99 -7.03 -3.81 4.20
C HIS A 99 -6.78 -4.76 3.04
N ALA A 100 -5.52 -5.12 2.84
CA ALA A 100 -5.05 -5.96 1.76
C ALA A 100 -3.74 -6.64 2.18
N ASP A 101 -3.84 -7.84 2.74
CA ASP A 101 -2.67 -8.61 3.15
C ASP A 101 -1.97 -9.18 1.92
N VAL A 102 -0.66 -8.96 1.80
CA VAL A 102 0.18 -9.59 0.78
C VAL A 102 0.61 -10.94 1.31
N VAL A 103 0.25 -12.01 0.58
CA VAL A 103 0.43 -13.38 1.05
C VAL A 103 1.07 -14.29 0.01
N VAL A 104 1.74 -15.34 0.46
CA VAL A 104 2.17 -16.47 -0.37
C VAL A 104 1.05 -17.49 -0.35
N ALA A 105 0.57 -17.88 -1.53
CA ALA A 105 -0.45 -18.92 -1.69
C ALA A 105 -0.09 -19.91 -2.80
N LEU A 106 -0.52 -21.16 -2.61
CA LEU A 106 -0.21 -22.28 -3.49
C LEU A 106 -1.42 -23.22 -3.60
N PRO A 107 -1.46 -24.13 -4.58
CA PRO A 107 -2.56 -25.07 -4.74
C PRO A 107 -2.84 -25.89 -3.47
N GLU A 108 -4.11 -26.01 -3.08
CA GLU A 108 -4.54 -26.84 -1.94
C GLU A 108 -4.11 -28.31 -2.07
N SER A 109 -3.93 -28.78 -3.31
CA SER A 109 -3.45 -30.14 -3.60
C SER A 109 -2.01 -30.40 -3.13
N TRP A 110 -1.26 -29.36 -2.78
CA TRP A 110 0.06 -29.50 -2.15
C TRP A 110 -0.11 -29.71 -0.63
N ILE A 111 -0.64 -30.88 -0.25
CA ILE A 111 -1.12 -31.16 1.10
C ILE A 111 -0.03 -30.97 2.15
N ASP A 112 1.18 -31.47 1.85
CA ASP A 112 2.32 -31.47 2.77
C ASP A 112 3.13 -30.15 2.81
N VAL A 113 2.71 -29.14 2.04
CA VAL A 113 3.39 -27.83 2.02
C VAL A 113 2.51 -26.81 2.78
N THR A 114 2.90 -26.51 4.01
CA THR A 114 2.14 -25.64 4.91
C THR A 114 2.92 -24.41 5.37
N SER A 115 4.26 -24.46 5.28
CA SER A 115 5.17 -23.40 5.70
C SER A 115 6.10 -22.94 4.56
N MET A 116 6.83 -21.85 4.79
CA MET A 116 7.88 -21.40 3.89
C MET A 116 9.07 -22.37 3.88
N GLU A 117 9.33 -23.09 4.97
CA GLU A 117 10.36 -24.14 5.05
C GLU A 117 9.99 -25.30 4.13
N ASP A 118 8.75 -25.80 4.19
CA ASP A 118 8.27 -26.84 3.25
C ASP A 118 8.39 -26.40 1.79
N LEU A 119 8.09 -25.11 1.54
CA LEU A 119 8.20 -24.53 0.20
C LEU A 119 9.66 -24.48 -0.29
N ASP A 120 10.64 -24.24 0.58
CA ASP A 120 12.07 -24.27 0.23
C ASP A 120 12.51 -25.70 -0.16
N ASP A 121 12.11 -26.70 0.58
CA ASP A 121 12.37 -28.10 0.27
C ASP A 121 11.83 -28.49 -1.11
N VAL A 122 10.59 -28.08 -1.40
CA VAL A 122 9.99 -28.28 -2.74
C VAL A 122 10.77 -27.52 -3.80
N ALA A 123 11.12 -26.26 -3.57
CA ALA A 123 11.84 -25.42 -4.54
C ALA A 123 13.24 -25.97 -4.85
N ALA A 124 13.95 -26.49 -3.87
CA ALA A 124 15.26 -27.13 -4.02
C ALA A 124 15.20 -28.32 -4.98
N GLY A 125 14.20 -29.20 -4.81
CA GLY A 125 14.00 -30.39 -5.65
C GLY A 125 13.36 -30.13 -7.01
N PHE A 126 12.74 -28.96 -7.20
CA PHE A 126 11.87 -28.68 -8.34
C PHE A 126 12.58 -28.76 -9.69
N ARG A 127 13.82 -28.25 -9.76
CA ARG A 127 14.61 -28.29 -10.99
C ARG A 127 14.98 -29.73 -11.41
N ALA A 128 15.32 -30.57 -10.47
CA ALA A 128 15.63 -31.98 -10.75
C ALA A 128 14.39 -32.72 -11.25
N ARG A 129 13.22 -32.44 -10.67
CA ARG A 129 11.96 -33.12 -10.98
C ARG A 129 11.30 -32.63 -12.28
N TYR A 130 11.35 -31.30 -12.53
CA TYR A 130 10.59 -30.66 -13.62
C TYR A 130 11.47 -29.97 -14.68
N GLY A 131 12.80 -30.01 -14.56
CA GLY A 131 13.75 -29.37 -15.49
C GLY A 131 13.75 -27.83 -15.44
N ARG A 132 13.04 -27.22 -14.48
CA ARG A 132 12.90 -25.76 -14.34
C ARG A 132 12.80 -25.34 -12.87
N ARG A 133 13.02 -24.06 -12.60
CA ARG A 133 12.79 -23.50 -11.26
C ARG A 133 11.30 -23.39 -10.96
N LEU A 134 10.96 -23.36 -9.67
CA LEU A 134 9.64 -22.96 -9.15
C LEU A 134 9.27 -21.58 -9.68
N ARG A 135 8.05 -21.41 -10.19
CA ARG A 135 7.54 -20.15 -10.72
C ARG A 135 6.56 -19.53 -9.74
N ILE A 136 6.75 -18.23 -9.45
CA ILE A 136 5.89 -17.45 -8.57
C ILE A 136 5.26 -16.34 -9.39
N ALA A 137 3.94 -16.36 -9.56
CA ALA A 137 3.22 -15.28 -10.24
C ALA A 137 2.95 -14.16 -9.26
N THR A 138 3.32 -12.93 -9.60
CA THR A 138 3.08 -11.76 -8.77
C THR A 138 3.29 -10.45 -9.52
N LYS A 139 2.67 -9.38 -9.00
CA LYS A 139 3.00 -7.97 -9.28
C LYS A 139 3.88 -7.36 -8.18
N TYR A 140 4.09 -8.06 -7.08
CA TYR A 140 4.85 -7.62 -5.89
C TYR A 140 6.27 -8.18 -5.91
N TRP A 141 7.10 -7.71 -6.86
CA TRP A 141 8.46 -8.21 -7.09
C TRP A 141 9.38 -7.97 -5.89
N ASN A 142 9.40 -6.73 -5.41
CA ASN A 142 10.32 -6.32 -4.35
C ASN A 142 9.93 -6.94 -2.99
N LEU A 143 8.64 -6.97 -2.67
CA LEU A 143 8.14 -7.62 -1.47
C LEU A 143 8.43 -9.12 -1.50
N THR A 144 8.16 -9.79 -2.63
CA THR A 144 8.43 -11.22 -2.81
C THR A 144 9.91 -11.53 -2.62
N GLN A 145 10.80 -10.81 -3.31
CA GLN A 145 12.23 -11.06 -3.23
C GLN A 145 12.77 -10.88 -1.80
N ARG A 146 12.37 -9.82 -1.11
CA ARG A 146 12.80 -9.57 0.27
C ARG A 146 12.31 -10.65 1.22
N PHE A 147 11.05 -11.06 1.10
CA PHE A 147 10.45 -12.07 1.96
C PHE A 147 11.09 -13.45 1.76
N PHE A 148 11.22 -13.89 0.51
CA PHE A 148 11.84 -15.15 0.17
C PHE A 148 13.32 -15.20 0.55
N ALA A 149 14.05 -14.09 0.36
CA ALA A 149 15.43 -13.98 0.82
C ALA A 149 15.55 -14.06 2.35
N GLY A 150 14.60 -13.49 3.10
CA GLY A 150 14.53 -13.60 4.56
C GLY A 150 14.33 -15.04 5.06
N HIS A 151 13.67 -15.89 4.25
CA HIS A 151 13.51 -17.33 4.49
C HIS A 151 14.62 -18.19 3.86
N GLY A 152 15.65 -17.58 3.25
CA GLY A 152 16.75 -18.32 2.60
C GLY A 152 16.40 -18.92 1.24
N ILE A 153 15.20 -18.71 0.73
CA ILE A 153 14.69 -19.33 -0.51
C ILE A 153 15.22 -18.57 -1.73
N ALA A 154 16.04 -19.22 -2.57
CA ALA A 154 16.66 -18.63 -3.76
C ALA A 154 16.34 -19.37 -5.08
N THR A 155 15.77 -20.58 -5.01
CA THR A 155 15.59 -21.47 -6.18
C THR A 155 14.25 -21.28 -6.89
N TYR A 156 13.83 -20.06 -7.09
CA TYR A 156 12.58 -19.71 -7.79
C TYR A 156 12.80 -18.77 -8.98
N ARG A 157 11.74 -18.47 -9.70
CA ARG A 157 11.64 -17.47 -10.75
C ARG A 157 10.32 -16.72 -10.61
N ILE A 158 10.36 -15.40 -10.59
CA ILE A 158 9.16 -14.57 -10.64
C ILE A 158 8.64 -14.53 -12.09
N VAL A 159 7.32 -14.66 -12.22
CA VAL A 159 6.54 -14.44 -13.43
C VAL A 159 5.63 -13.24 -13.16
N GLU A 160 5.76 -12.20 -13.99
CA GLU A 160 4.94 -11.01 -13.83
C GLU A 160 3.46 -11.35 -14.06
N SER A 161 2.61 -10.91 -13.16
CA SER A 161 1.15 -11.05 -13.26
C SER A 161 0.48 -9.73 -12.88
N LEU A 162 -0.10 -9.07 -13.87
CA LEU A 162 -0.74 -7.74 -13.71
C LEU A 162 -2.25 -7.83 -13.41
N GLY A 163 -2.80 -9.01 -13.34
CA GLY A 163 -4.21 -9.26 -13.03
C GLY A 163 -4.55 -10.75 -13.04
N ALA A 164 -5.62 -11.13 -12.33
CA ALA A 164 -6.07 -12.52 -12.18
C ALA A 164 -4.93 -13.49 -11.76
N THR A 165 -4.07 -13.05 -10.86
CA THR A 165 -2.89 -13.78 -10.38
C THR A 165 -3.29 -15.11 -9.76
N GLU A 166 -4.44 -15.16 -9.09
CA GLU A 166 -5.02 -16.36 -8.47
C GLU A 166 -5.31 -17.49 -9.46
N GLY A 167 -5.54 -17.15 -10.73
CA GLY A 167 -5.75 -18.14 -11.80
C GLY A 167 -4.47 -18.72 -12.39
N ALA A 168 -3.31 -18.14 -12.09
CA ALA A 168 -2.05 -18.52 -12.72
C ALA A 168 -1.63 -20.00 -12.48
N PRO A 169 -1.82 -20.58 -11.28
CA PRO A 169 -1.51 -22.01 -11.07
C PRO A 169 -2.41 -22.93 -11.88
N ALA A 170 -3.71 -22.70 -11.90
CA ALA A 170 -4.66 -23.50 -12.67
C ALA A 170 -4.40 -23.43 -14.19
N ALA A 171 -3.95 -22.27 -14.68
CA ALA A 171 -3.55 -22.07 -16.07
C ALA A 171 -2.15 -22.64 -16.40
N GLY A 172 -1.43 -23.21 -15.43
CA GLY A 172 -0.08 -23.71 -15.61
C GLY A 172 0.99 -22.64 -15.90
N LEU A 173 0.68 -21.38 -15.63
CA LEU A 173 1.59 -20.22 -15.81
C LEU A 173 2.59 -20.08 -14.66
N ALA A 174 2.18 -20.43 -13.46
CA ALA A 174 3.01 -20.42 -12.26
C ALA A 174 2.67 -21.62 -11.37
N ASP A 175 3.47 -21.85 -10.34
CA ASP A 175 3.29 -22.95 -9.40
C ASP A 175 2.78 -22.42 -8.04
N VAL A 176 3.18 -21.22 -7.69
CA VAL A 176 2.84 -20.47 -6.46
C VAL A 176 2.49 -19.05 -6.87
N ILE A 177 1.75 -18.34 -6.03
CA ILE A 177 1.45 -16.92 -6.21
C ILE A 177 1.87 -16.10 -4.99
N VAL A 178 2.16 -14.83 -5.24
CA VAL A 178 2.15 -13.78 -4.20
C VAL A 178 1.16 -12.72 -4.67
N ASP A 179 0.09 -12.55 -3.92
CA ASP A 179 -0.95 -11.56 -4.23
C ASP A 179 -1.60 -11.03 -2.96
N ILE A 180 -2.49 -10.05 -3.10
CA ILE A 180 -3.26 -9.50 -2.00
C ILE A 180 -4.52 -10.32 -1.74
N THR A 181 -4.87 -10.40 -0.47
CA THR A 181 -6.17 -10.91 -0.04
C THR A 181 -6.71 -10.10 1.12
N SER A 182 -8.03 -9.96 1.20
CA SER A 182 -8.71 -9.33 2.35
C SER A 182 -9.42 -10.36 3.21
N THR A 183 -10.03 -11.38 2.60
CA THR A 183 -10.84 -12.40 3.28
C THR A 183 -10.40 -13.82 2.94
N GLY A 184 -9.47 -14.01 2.04
CA GLY A 184 -9.08 -15.32 1.52
C GLY A 184 -10.06 -15.93 0.52
N SER A 185 -11.26 -15.36 0.33
CA SER A 185 -12.32 -15.95 -0.50
C SER A 185 -11.92 -16.18 -1.95
N THR A 186 -11.17 -15.26 -2.55
CA THR A 186 -10.68 -15.40 -3.93
C THR A 186 -9.66 -16.54 -4.05
N LEU A 187 -8.81 -16.74 -3.04
CA LEU A 187 -7.86 -17.84 -2.99
C LEU A 187 -8.61 -19.18 -2.93
N THR A 188 -9.54 -19.33 -2.00
CA THR A 188 -10.36 -20.53 -1.86
C THR A 188 -11.14 -20.84 -3.13
N ALA A 189 -11.73 -19.82 -3.77
CA ALA A 189 -12.47 -20.01 -5.04
C ALA A 189 -11.58 -20.51 -6.20
N ASN A 190 -10.25 -20.33 -6.10
CA ASN A 190 -9.26 -20.82 -7.06
C ASN A 190 -8.48 -22.06 -6.56
N ASN A 191 -8.99 -22.76 -5.52
CA ASN A 191 -8.36 -23.91 -4.89
C ASN A 191 -6.90 -23.62 -4.44
N LEU A 192 -6.70 -22.44 -3.84
CA LEU A 192 -5.43 -22.02 -3.27
C LEU A 192 -5.54 -21.92 -1.74
N LYS A 193 -4.48 -22.30 -1.05
CA LYS A 193 -4.27 -22.07 0.38
C LYS A 193 -3.11 -21.13 0.63
N MET A 194 -3.18 -20.34 1.69
CA MET A 194 -2.05 -19.57 2.21
C MET A 194 -1.14 -20.50 3.01
N LEU A 195 0.15 -20.20 3.02
CA LEU A 195 1.07 -20.79 3.99
C LEU A 195 0.85 -20.18 5.39
N ASP A 196 1.06 -20.96 6.43
CA ASP A 196 0.82 -20.54 7.82
C ASP A 196 1.70 -19.34 8.21
N ASP A 197 2.92 -19.31 7.71
CA ASP A 197 3.90 -18.22 7.86
C ASP A 197 4.08 -17.39 6.58
N GLY A 198 3.18 -17.52 5.60
CA GLY A 198 3.25 -16.89 4.29
C GLY A 198 2.69 -15.47 4.22
N VAL A 199 2.38 -14.82 5.33
CA VAL A 199 1.94 -13.41 5.33
C VAL A 199 3.14 -12.49 5.22
N ILE A 200 3.34 -11.90 4.05
CA ILE A 200 4.45 -10.98 3.76
C ILE A 200 4.24 -9.62 4.43
N LEU A 201 3.01 -9.09 4.33
CA LEU A 201 2.65 -7.78 4.85
C LEU A 201 1.15 -7.69 5.11
N ARG A 202 0.78 -7.25 6.31
CA ARG A 202 -0.59 -6.79 6.58
C ARG A 202 -0.69 -5.31 6.24
N SER A 203 -1.34 -5.01 5.11
CA SER A 203 -1.44 -3.67 4.58
C SER A 203 -2.83 -3.06 4.77
N GLN A 204 -2.85 -1.75 4.85
CA GLN A 204 -4.06 -0.92 4.79
C GLN A 204 -3.74 0.42 4.15
N ALA A 205 -4.78 1.22 3.88
CA ALA A 205 -4.59 2.61 3.46
C ALA A 205 -4.01 3.44 4.60
N ASN A 206 -2.98 4.21 4.28
CA ASN A 206 -2.30 5.11 5.20
C ASN A 206 -2.13 6.50 4.57
N LEU A 207 -2.08 7.51 5.42
CA LEU A 207 -1.58 8.83 5.08
C LEU A 207 -0.06 8.83 5.18
N PHE A 208 0.60 9.23 4.11
CA PHE A 208 2.06 9.39 4.02
C PHE A 208 2.43 10.84 3.76
N SER A 209 3.60 11.26 4.25
CA SER A 209 4.29 12.48 3.81
C SER A 209 5.51 12.13 2.96
N SER A 210 5.87 13.04 2.06
CA SER A 210 7.13 13.00 1.33
C SER A 210 8.23 13.68 2.14
N ARG A 211 9.38 13.01 2.27
CA ARG A 211 10.60 13.61 2.83
C ARG A 211 11.41 14.40 1.79
N THR A 212 11.06 14.24 0.51
CA THR A 212 11.79 14.83 -0.63
C THR A 212 11.05 16.00 -1.27
N ALA A 213 9.83 16.31 -0.82
CA ALA A 213 9.07 17.46 -1.31
C ALA A 213 9.70 18.78 -0.86
N ALA A 214 9.47 19.83 -1.62
CA ALA A 214 9.90 21.19 -1.25
C ALA A 214 8.89 21.80 -0.25
N TRP A 215 9.21 21.69 1.02
CA TRP A 215 8.39 22.22 2.11
C TRP A 215 8.70 23.68 2.38
N SER A 216 7.67 24.54 2.41
CA SER A 216 7.73 25.90 2.97
C SER A 216 7.09 25.94 4.36
N ASN A 217 7.32 26.99 5.12
CA ASN A 217 6.69 27.16 6.44
C ASN A 217 5.16 27.12 6.35
N ASP A 218 4.58 27.67 5.28
CA ASP A 218 3.14 27.69 5.05
C ASP A 218 2.60 26.29 4.74
N THR A 219 3.26 25.55 3.86
CA THR A 219 2.86 24.16 3.54
C THR A 219 3.04 23.22 4.72
N ILE A 220 4.08 23.42 5.56
CA ILE A 220 4.29 22.67 6.80
C ILE A 220 3.14 22.93 7.78
N SER A 221 2.81 24.21 8.03
CA SER A 221 1.75 24.57 8.96
C SER A 221 0.39 24.03 8.51
N LEU A 222 0.11 24.13 7.22
CA LEU A 222 -1.13 23.62 6.63
C LEU A 222 -1.22 22.10 6.70
N ALA A 223 -0.14 21.39 6.37
CA ALA A 223 -0.08 19.93 6.49
C ALA A 223 -0.27 19.47 7.94
N ALA A 224 0.36 20.15 8.90
CA ALA A 224 0.20 19.83 10.32
C ALA A 224 -1.27 19.95 10.78
N SER A 225 -1.97 21.02 10.37
CA SER A 225 -3.40 21.19 10.64
C SER A 225 -4.25 20.06 10.04
N ILE A 226 -4.00 19.69 8.77
CA ILE A 226 -4.73 18.60 8.11
C ILE A 226 -4.51 17.26 8.83
N ILE A 227 -3.28 16.95 9.20
CA ILE A 227 -2.94 15.72 9.91
C ILE A 227 -3.64 15.66 11.26
N GLU A 228 -3.67 16.78 12.00
CA GLU A 228 -4.34 16.88 13.30
C GLU A 228 -5.85 16.67 13.18
N GLU A 229 -6.50 17.35 12.23
CA GLU A 229 -7.95 17.22 12.02
C GLU A 229 -8.35 15.81 11.55
N ILE A 230 -7.58 15.19 10.66
CA ILE A 230 -7.78 13.79 10.27
C ILE A 230 -7.67 12.87 11.49
N SER A 231 -6.64 13.05 12.31
CA SER A 231 -6.40 12.26 13.51
C SER A 231 -7.53 12.39 14.53
N GLN A 232 -8.02 13.64 14.74
CA GLN A 232 -9.18 13.91 15.62
C GLN A 232 -10.46 13.29 15.07
N SER A 233 -10.70 13.37 13.76
CA SER A 233 -11.86 12.78 13.12
C SER A 233 -11.88 11.25 13.27
N LEU A 234 -10.75 10.59 13.07
CA LEU A 234 -10.61 9.14 13.25
C LEU A 234 -10.80 8.73 14.72
N SER A 235 -10.29 9.52 15.67
CA SER A 235 -10.44 9.25 17.12
C SER A 235 -11.90 9.32 17.60
N LYS A 236 -12.71 10.20 17.01
CA LYS A 236 -14.15 10.29 17.32
C LYS A 236 -14.95 9.08 16.86
N THR A 237 -14.44 8.37 15.87
CA THR A 237 -15.08 7.17 15.29
C THR A 237 -14.68 5.89 16.04
N THR A 238 -13.59 5.92 16.79
CA THR A 238 -13.06 4.79 17.55
C THR A 238 -12.98 5.20 19.03
N SER A 239 -13.70 4.52 19.90
CA SER A 239 -13.75 4.80 21.35
C SER A 239 -12.50 4.32 22.11
N ASP A 240 -11.33 4.34 21.51
CA ASP A 240 -10.11 3.71 22.02
C ASP A 240 -9.02 4.75 22.33
N ASP A 241 -8.44 4.70 23.55
CA ASP A 241 -7.27 5.48 23.98
C ASP A 241 -6.06 5.30 23.04
N ALA A 242 -5.99 4.16 22.34
CA ALA A 242 -4.98 3.88 21.32
C ALA A 242 -5.08 4.83 20.12
N ALA A 243 -6.29 5.23 19.70
CA ALA A 243 -6.49 6.17 18.60
C ALA A 243 -6.03 7.59 18.95
N LEU A 244 -6.21 8.01 20.21
CA LEU A 244 -5.74 9.31 20.69
C LEU A 244 -4.21 9.38 20.80
N SER A 245 -3.57 8.28 21.19
CA SER A 245 -2.12 8.14 21.20
C SER A 245 -1.56 8.17 19.77
N ALA A 246 -2.18 7.42 18.84
CA ALA A 246 -1.78 7.42 17.43
C ALA A 246 -1.89 8.79 16.74
N ALA A 247 -2.87 9.61 17.15
CA ALA A 247 -3.05 10.97 16.63
C ALA A 247 -1.88 11.89 17.04
N LYS A 248 -1.49 11.85 18.32
CA LYS A 248 -0.33 12.61 18.82
C LYS A 248 0.98 12.18 18.14
N ASP A 249 1.14 10.88 17.92
CA ASP A 249 2.29 10.30 17.23
C ASP A 249 2.38 10.75 15.77
N SER A 250 1.26 10.97 15.07
CA SER A 250 1.24 11.41 13.68
C SER A 250 1.84 12.79 13.48
N ALA A 251 1.51 13.74 14.35
CA ALA A 251 2.06 15.10 14.33
C ALA A 251 3.57 15.11 14.66
N VAL A 252 3.99 14.26 15.60
CA VAL A 252 5.42 14.10 15.95
C VAL A 252 6.19 13.49 14.79
N ARG A 253 5.66 12.42 14.19
CA ARG A 253 6.27 11.76 13.01
C ARG A 253 6.38 12.73 11.83
N PHE A 254 5.36 13.54 11.60
CA PHE A 254 5.39 14.54 10.53
C PHE A 254 6.53 15.54 10.74
N LYS A 255 6.65 16.16 11.92
CA LYS A 255 7.74 17.09 12.22
C LYS A 255 9.11 16.46 12.00
N ALA A 256 9.32 15.27 12.55
CA ALA A 256 10.57 14.52 12.36
C ALA A 256 10.81 14.07 10.91
N SER A 257 9.80 14.13 10.05
CA SER A 257 9.94 13.71 8.64
C SER A 257 10.43 14.82 7.72
N ILE A 258 10.34 16.07 8.14
CA ILE A 258 10.67 17.26 7.35
C ILE A 258 11.90 18.02 7.88
N GLU A 259 12.40 17.68 9.06
CA GLU A 259 13.71 18.07 9.59
C GLU A 259 14.84 17.26 8.94
#